data_33d5be8c05454010a0df57865937c798
#
_entry.id   33d5be8c05454010a0df57865937c798
#
_cell.length_a   1.000
_cell.length_b   1.000
_cell.length_c   1.000
_cell.angle_alpha   90.00
_cell.angle_beta   90.00
_cell.angle_gamma   90.00
#
_symmetry.space_group_name_H-M   'P 1'
#
loop_
_entity.id
_entity.type
_entity.pdbx_description
1 polymer ?
#
loop_
_entity_poly.entity_id
_entity_poly.type
_entity_poly.pdbx_seq_one_letter_code
_entity_poly.pdbx_strand_id
1 'polypeptide(L)'
;MYLLIGTHTLFVSTVDEEVADWIRQQFLVVVPEDLGDVQPDLYIRISKGYGKPVEDIQVAIQKERDRIIYRREDFLLETDEWYHRALLQVHDDLSLNHALMTLYSAYIVRHGWGMMLHSSCAVERNRAYLFAGQSGAGKSTVVALSEPRKILSDEAALLKIEADGVYVYDSPFRSDSMPTFDREPLPLAGIHLLKQSQEIRRERVKSSEAVFQLMDKIFYWAADPGETVKLLALCGKLVSHVPVYDLMFQKNNLFWERIS
;
A
#
# COMPACT_ATOMS: atom_id res chain seq x y z
N MET A 1 -2.25 21.66 -0.22
CA MET A 1 -2.23 21.01 1.13
C MET A 1 -1.03 20.10 1.22
N TYR A 2 -0.50 19.91 2.42
CA TYR A 2 0.60 18.96 2.66
C TYR A 2 0.04 17.70 3.32
N LEU A 3 0.48 16.55 2.84
CA LEU A 3 0.10 15.24 3.36
C LEU A 3 1.35 14.53 3.89
N LEU A 4 1.17 13.71 4.92
CA LEU A 4 2.21 12.82 5.41
C LEU A 4 1.78 11.36 5.18
N ILE A 5 2.60 10.60 4.43
CA ILE A 5 2.42 9.16 4.21
C ILE A 5 3.72 8.44 4.57
N GLY A 6 3.70 7.61 5.59
CA GLY A 6 4.93 7.02 6.11
C GLY A 6 5.89 8.11 6.60
N THR A 7 7.04 8.26 5.94
CA THR A 7 8.02 9.32 6.24
C THR A 7 8.07 10.41 5.17
N HIS A 8 7.18 10.34 4.16
CA HIS A 8 7.23 11.24 3.00
C HIS A 8 6.19 12.34 3.11
N THR A 9 6.61 13.54 2.73
CA THR A 9 5.75 14.72 2.63
C THR A 9 5.33 14.93 1.18
N LEU A 10 4.02 14.98 0.93
CA LEU A 10 3.45 15.22 -0.39
C LEU A 10 2.79 16.59 -0.41
N PHE A 11 3.04 17.38 -1.45
CA PHE A 11 2.27 18.60 -1.71
C PHE A 11 1.21 18.31 -2.76
N VAL A 12 -0.06 18.43 -2.38
CA VAL A 12 -1.20 18.21 -3.27
C VAL A 12 -1.91 19.53 -3.56
N SER A 13 -2.17 19.78 -4.84
CA SER A 13 -2.93 20.92 -5.33
C SER A 13 -4.12 20.46 -6.18
N THR A 14 -5.30 21.00 -5.90
CA THR A 14 -6.52 20.82 -6.67
C THR A 14 -7.37 22.09 -6.59
N VAL A 15 -8.21 22.31 -7.58
CA VAL A 15 -9.25 23.36 -7.57
C VAL A 15 -10.63 22.80 -7.27
N ASP A 16 -10.73 21.48 -7.14
CA ASP A 16 -11.98 20.76 -6.89
C ASP A 16 -12.13 20.53 -5.39
N GLU A 17 -13.14 21.11 -4.77
CA GLU A 17 -13.37 21.03 -3.32
C GLU A 17 -13.78 19.62 -2.87
N GLU A 18 -14.50 18.84 -3.71
CA GLU A 18 -14.85 17.45 -3.36
C GLU A 18 -13.58 16.57 -3.26
N VAL A 19 -12.64 16.77 -4.19
CA VAL A 19 -11.30 16.12 -4.11
C VAL A 19 -10.56 16.54 -2.85
N ALA A 20 -10.57 17.84 -2.53
CA ALA A 20 -9.90 18.36 -1.36
C ALA A 20 -10.49 17.79 -0.06
N ASP A 21 -11.81 17.69 0.03
CA ASP A 21 -12.52 17.15 1.20
C ASP A 21 -12.26 15.64 1.35
N TRP A 22 -12.31 14.88 0.26
CA TRP A 22 -11.98 13.47 0.30
C TRP A 22 -10.54 13.24 0.79
N ILE A 23 -9.57 14.02 0.30
CA ILE A 23 -8.17 13.93 0.74
C ILE A 23 -8.05 14.22 2.24
N ARG A 24 -8.73 15.25 2.75
CA ARG A 24 -8.71 15.59 4.20
C ARG A 24 -9.27 14.48 5.08
N GLN A 25 -10.19 13.69 4.57
CA GLN A 25 -10.78 12.56 5.30
C GLN A 25 -9.88 11.30 5.28
N GLN A 26 -9.16 11.06 4.19
CA GLN A 26 -8.40 9.83 3.99
C GLN A 26 -6.93 9.96 4.39
N PHE A 27 -6.35 11.16 4.35
CA PHE A 27 -4.92 11.37 4.56
C PHE A 27 -4.63 12.28 5.75
N LEU A 28 -3.49 12.02 6.38
CA LEU A 28 -2.98 12.93 7.41
C LEU A 28 -2.51 14.24 6.77
N VAL A 29 -3.32 15.28 6.92
CA VAL A 29 -2.97 16.64 6.50
C VAL A 29 -2.12 17.28 7.58
N VAL A 30 -0.99 17.87 7.18
CA VAL A 30 -0.06 18.56 8.07
C VAL A 30 0.03 20.04 7.69
N VAL A 31 0.24 20.88 8.68
CA VAL A 31 0.41 22.33 8.45
C VAL A 31 1.88 22.63 8.11
N PRO A 32 2.15 23.62 7.23
CA PRO A 32 3.52 23.94 6.82
C PRO A 32 4.47 24.26 7.98
N GLU A 33 3.94 24.87 9.04
CA GLU A 33 4.69 25.24 10.24
C GLU A 33 5.29 24.03 10.97
N ASP A 34 4.64 22.88 10.90
CA ASP A 34 5.11 21.61 11.49
C ASP A 34 6.21 20.95 10.65
N LEU A 35 6.36 21.38 9.39
CA LEU A 35 7.33 20.79 8.45
C LEU A 35 8.68 21.54 8.45
N GLY A 36 8.73 22.78 8.97
CA GLY A 36 9.91 23.64 8.87
C GLY A 36 10.29 23.92 7.41
N ASP A 37 11.59 23.90 7.10
CA ASP A 37 12.12 24.15 5.74
C ASP A 37 12.14 22.88 4.85
N VAL A 38 11.36 21.84 5.17
CA VAL A 38 11.36 20.59 4.42
C VAL A 38 10.63 20.78 3.08
N GLN A 39 11.33 20.44 2.00
CA GLN A 39 10.72 20.40 0.67
C GLN A 39 9.91 19.09 0.53
N PRO A 40 8.70 19.16 -0.08
CA PRO A 40 7.94 17.94 -0.37
C PRO A 40 8.70 16.93 -1.23
N ASP A 41 8.55 15.67 -0.90
CA ASP A 41 9.10 14.56 -1.67
C ASP A 41 8.37 14.40 -3.02
N LEU A 42 7.05 14.67 -3.03
CA LEU A 42 6.20 14.60 -4.21
C LEU A 42 5.34 15.87 -4.34
N TYR A 43 5.20 16.33 -5.58
CA TYR A 43 4.28 17.42 -5.97
C TYR A 43 3.20 16.85 -6.88
N ILE A 44 1.95 16.91 -6.46
CA ILE A 44 0.83 16.30 -7.17
C ILE A 44 -0.22 17.37 -7.49
N ARG A 45 -0.60 17.46 -8.78
CA ARG A 45 -1.77 18.23 -9.19
C ARG A 45 -2.88 17.28 -9.58
N ILE A 46 -4.08 17.49 -9.02
CA ILE A 46 -5.24 16.62 -9.25
C ILE A 46 -6.36 17.43 -9.89
N SER A 47 -7.04 16.83 -10.87
CA SER A 47 -8.26 17.34 -11.50
C SER A 47 -9.27 16.21 -11.73
N LYS A 48 -10.58 16.52 -11.60
CA LYS A 48 -11.69 15.62 -11.94
C LYS A 48 -12.09 15.72 -13.41
N GLY A 49 -12.93 14.80 -13.86
CA GLY A 49 -13.58 14.81 -15.15
C GLY A 49 -12.89 13.96 -16.23
N TYR A 50 -12.03 13.02 -15.84
CA TYR A 50 -11.39 12.11 -16.77
C TYR A 50 -12.17 10.80 -16.91
N GLY A 51 -12.34 10.35 -18.17
CA GLY A 51 -12.78 9.00 -18.52
C GLY A 51 -14.20 8.65 -18.06
N LYS A 52 -14.39 7.41 -17.67
CA LYS A 52 -15.65 6.81 -17.22
C LYS A 52 -15.40 5.89 -16.03
N PRO A 53 -16.45 5.46 -15.29
CA PRO A 53 -16.28 4.46 -14.24
C PRO A 53 -15.53 3.22 -14.73
N VAL A 54 -14.65 2.68 -13.89
CA VAL A 54 -13.80 1.54 -14.24
C VAL A 54 -14.61 0.27 -14.49
N GLU A 55 -14.40 -0.35 -15.63
CA GLU A 55 -14.89 -1.70 -15.98
C GLU A 55 -13.70 -2.67 -16.08
N ASP A 56 -12.57 -2.21 -16.62
CA ASP A 56 -11.32 -2.97 -16.70
C ASP A 56 -10.26 -2.36 -15.77
N ILE A 57 -9.75 -3.18 -14.87
CA ILE A 57 -8.72 -2.80 -13.89
C ILE A 57 -7.31 -2.72 -14.50
N GLN A 58 -7.12 -3.09 -15.76
CA GLN A 58 -5.81 -3.07 -16.39
C GLN A 58 -5.29 -1.64 -16.55
N VAL A 59 -4.05 -1.44 -16.14
CA VAL A 59 -3.34 -0.17 -16.29
C VAL A 59 -2.37 -0.27 -17.46
N ALA A 60 -2.58 0.51 -18.50
CA ALA A 60 -1.62 0.65 -19.59
C ALA A 60 -0.49 1.58 -19.16
N ILE A 61 0.76 1.17 -19.38
CA ILE A 61 1.94 1.95 -19.01
C ILE A 61 2.73 2.29 -20.27
N GLN A 62 3.04 3.56 -20.42
CA GLN A 62 3.89 4.07 -21.48
C GLN A 62 5.03 4.87 -20.88
N LYS A 63 6.27 4.44 -21.13
CA LYS A 63 7.46 5.20 -20.78
C LYS A 63 7.95 5.99 -21.97
N GLU A 64 8.03 7.28 -21.82
CA GLU A 64 8.65 8.21 -22.75
C GLU A 64 10.04 8.62 -22.23
N ARG A 65 10.72 9.53 -22.94
CA ARG A 65 12.10 9.86 -22.62
C ARG A 65 12.30 10.40 -21.20
N ASP A 66 11.39 11.25 -20.73
CA ASP A 66 11.46 12.01 -19.48
C ASP A 66 10.21 11.91 -18.61
N ARG A 67 9.24 11.08 -19.03
CA ARG A 67 7.98 10.89 -18.32
C ARG A 67 7.46 9.46 -18.42
N ILE A 68 6.64 9.10 -17.43
CA ILE A 68 5.91 7.83 -17.36
C ILE A 68 4.43 8.15 -17.31
N ILE A 69 3.63 7.44 -18.11
CA ILE A 69 2.19 7.62 -18.21
C ILE A 69 1.53 6.31 -17.83
N TYR A 70 0.67 6.36 -16.80
CA TYR A 70 -0.23 5.27 -16.42
C TYR A 70 -1.64 5.65 -16.83
N ARG A 71 -2.30 4.79 -17.57
CA ARG A 71 -3.65 5.03 -18.08
C ARG A 71 -4.56 3.86 -17.76
N ARG A 72 -5.69 4.18 -17.17
CA ARG A 72 -6.83 3.30 -17.00
C ARG A 72 -8.09 4.04 -17.48
N GLU A 73 -9.22 3.38 -17.62
CA GLU A 73 -10.46 4.00 -18.12
C GLU A 73 -10.92 5.20 -17.29
N ASP A 74 -10.63 5.20 -16.00
CA ASP A 74 -11.09 6.17 -15.00
C ASP A 74 -10.00 7.08 -14.45
N PHE A 75 -8.72 6.86 -14.80
CA PHE A 75 -7.65 7.80 -14.46
C PHE A 75 -6.53 7.88 -15.50
N LEU A 76 -5.89 9.04 -15.52
CA LEU A 76 -4.63 9.30 -16.19
C LEU A 76 -3.63 9.87 -15.19
N LEU A 77 -2.51 9.20 -15.01
CA LEU A 77 -1.38 9.65 -14.21
C LEU A 77 -0.18 9.89 -15.13
N GLU A 78 0.31 11.11 -15.17
CA GLU A 78 1.58 11.47 -15.83
C GLU A 78 2.58 11.90 -14.77
N THR A 79 3.82 11.39 -14.84
CA THR A 79 4.86 11.67 -13.84
C THR A 79 6.24 11.73 -14.49
N ASP A 80 7.20 12.43 -13.85
CA ASP A 80 8.60 12.34 -14.23
C ASP A 80 9.19 10.95 -13.89
N GLU A 81 10.38 10.65 -14.39
CA GLU A 81 11.03 9.34 -14.19
C GLU A 81 11.41 9.03 -12.72
N TRP A 82 11.39 10.04 -11.84
CA TRP A 82 11.70 9.92 -10.42
C TRP A 82 10.44 9.94 -9.54
N TYR A 83 9.27 10.15 -10.13
CA TYR A 83 7.98 10.28 -9.45
C TYR A 83 7.88 11.47 -8.48
N HIS A 84 8.71 12.50 -8.67
CA HIS A 84 8.66 13.69 -7.82
C HIS A 84 7.53 14.65 -8.19
N ARG A 85 7.11 14.67 -9.45
CA ARG A 85 6.06 15.55 -9.96
C ARG A 85 5.06 14.74 -10.75
N ALA A 86 3.78 14.90 -10.40
CA ALA A 86 2.71 14.15 -11.04
C ALA A 86 1.49 15.02 -11.35
N LEU A 87 0.84 14.70 -12.47
CA LEU A 87 -0.47 15.19 -12.87
C LEU A 87 -1.44 14.00 -12.83
N LEU A 88 -2.49 14.11 -12.03
CA LEU A 88 -3.56 13.13 -11.93
C LEU A 88 -4.84 13.73 -12.50
N GLN A 89 -5.45 13.01 -13.43
CA GLN A 89 -6.81 13.26 -13.88
C GLN A 89 -7.65 12.04 -13.52
N VAL A 90 -8.74 12.24 -12.81
CA VAL A 90 -9.52 11.15 -12.22
C VAL A 90 -11.02 11.32 -12.52
N HIS A 91 -11.74 10.19 -12.52
CA HIS A 91 -13.19 10.18 -12.71
C HIS A 91 -13.92 10.47 -11.41
N ASP A 92 -13.60 9.73 -10.34
CA ASP A 92 -14.25 9.71 -9.05
C ASP A 92 -13.26 9.43 -7.90
N ASP A 93 -13.77 9.26 -6.69
CA ASP A 93 -12.97 9.02 -5.49
C ASP A 93 -12.26 7.67 -5.51
N LEU A 94 -12.86 6.63 -6.12
CA LEU A 94 -12.25 5.33 -6.28
C LEU A 94 -11.03 5.40 -7.21
N SER A 95 -11.19 6.08 -8.34
CA SER A 95 -10.11 6.30 -9.28
C SER A 95 -9.00 7.17 -8.68
N LEU A 96 -9.36 8.16 -7.85
CA LEU A 96 -8.41 8.99 -7.13
C LEU A 96 -7.56 8.16 -6.15
N ASN A 97 -8.21 7.30 -5.34
CA ASN A 97 -7.50 6.40 -4.43
C ASN A 97 -6.51 5.49 -5.17
N HIS A 98 -6.97 4.86 -6.26
CA HIS A 98 -6.13 3.97 -7.06
C HIS A 98 -4.99 4.71 -7.76
N ALA A 99 -5.22 5.91 -8.30
CA ALA A 99 -4.18 6.71 -8.95
C ALA A 99 -3.10 7.16 -7.95
N LEU A 100 -3.50 7.63 -6.76
CA LEU A 100 -2.57 7.98 -5.68
C LEU A 100 -1.79 6.76 -5.18
N MET A 101 -2.45 5.62 -5.03
CA MET A 101 -1.81 4.36 -4.65
C MET A 101 -0.79 3.91 -5.69
N THR A 102 -1.13 4.01 -6.99
CA THR A 102 -0.22 3.69 -8.11
C THR A 102 1.01 4.58 -8.08
N LEU A 103 0.83 5.90 -7.96
CA LEU A 103 1.92 6.87 -7.89
C LEU A 103 2.82 6.63 -6.69
N TYR A 104 2.23 6.52 -5.50
CA TYR A 104 3.01 6.39 -4.27
C TYR A 104 3.74 5.04 -4.18
N SER A 105 3.11 3.96 -4.65
CA SER A 105 3.78 2.66 -4.75
C SER A 105 4.99 2.71 -5.69
N ALA A 106 4.86 3.35 -6.85
CA ALA A 106 5.96 3.51 -7.78
C ALA A 106 7.10 4.36 -7.18
N TYR A 107 6.76 5.46 -6.50
CA TYR A 107 7.72 6.33 -5.82
C TYR A 107 8.55 5.55 -4.78
N ILE A 108 7.92 4.86 -3.83
CA ILE A 108 8.64 4.18 -2.74
C ILE A 108 9.52 3.01 -3.22
N VAL A 109 9.09 2.30 -4.28
CA VAL A 109 9.92 1.25 -4.91
C VAL A 109 11.08 1.87 -5.68
N ARG A 110 10.84 2.96 -6.44
CA ARG A 110 11.88 3.66 -7.21
C ARG A 110 13.02 4.13 -6.31
N HIS A 111 12.67 4.66 -5.14
CA HIS A 111 13.62 5.18 -4.15
C HIS A 111 14.15 4.12 -3.18
N GLY A 112 13.72 2.86 -3.31
CA GLY A 112 14.19 1.75 -2.48
C GLY A 112 13.76 1.84 -1.01
N TRP A 113 12.73 2.65 -0.71
CA TRP A 113 12.22 2.84 0.65
C TRP A 113 11.45 1.62 1.15
N GLY A 114 10.66 1.01 0.27
CA GLY A 114 9.82 -0.14 0.63
C GLY A 114 8.83 -0.51 -0.46
N MET A 115 7.68 -1.05 -0.05
CA MET A 115 6.62 -1.47 -0.96
C MET A 115 5.24 -1.41 -0.32
N MET A 116 4.20 -1.48 -1.14
CA MET A 116 2.82 -1.66 -0.70
C MET A 116 2.36 -3.07 -1.04
N LEU A 117 1.78 -3.76 -0.04
CA LEU A 117 1.32 -5.13 -0.18
C LEU A 117 -0.21 -5.19 -0.08
N HIS A 118 -0.87 -5.83 -1.05
CA HIS A 118 -2.31 -6.12 -1.01
C HIS A 118 -2.62 -7.08 0.14
N SER A 119 -2.81 -6.51 1.31
CA SER A 119 -3.01 -7.24 2.56
C SER A 119 -3.74 -6.41 3.59
N SER A 120 -4.44 -7.08 4.48
CA SER A 120 -4.83 -6.48 5.75
C SER A 120 -3.68 -6.58 6.76
N CYS A 121 -3.69 -5.67 7.74
CA CYS A 121 -2.70 -5.62 8.81
C CYS A 121 -3.38 -5.34 10.15
N ALA A 122 -3.18 -6.23 11.11
CA ALA A 122 -3.64 -6.06 12.48
C ALA A 122 -2.46 -6.07 13.46
N VAL A 123 -2.64 -5.39 14.60
CA VAL A 123 -1.62 -5.22 15.62
C VAL A 123 -1.90 -6.10 16.83
N GLU A 124 -0.90 -6.83 17.28
CA GLU A 124 -0.93 -7.58 18.53
C GLU A 124 0.38 -7.38 19.27
N ARG A 125 0.32 -7.06 20.59
CA ARG A 125 1.49 -6.84 21.45
C ARG A 125 2.55 -5.92 20.84
N ASN A 126 2.09 -4.78 20.28
CA ASN A 126 2.93 -3.77 19.65
C ASN A 126 3.73 -4.25 18.41
N ARG A 127 3.23 -5.27 17.72
CA ARG A 127 3.80 -5.81 16.49
C ARG A 127 2.73 -5.95 15.42
N ALA A 128 3.10 -5.69 14.18
CA ALA A 128 2.22 -5.81 13.02
C ALA A 128 2.21 -7.24 12.46
N TYR A 129 1.06 -7.72 12.05
CA TYR A 129 0.84 -9.01 11.39
C TYR A 129 0.07 -8.79 10.10
N LEU A 130 0.65 -9.20 8.97
CA LEU A 130 0.01 -9.09 7.66
C LEU A 130 -0.76 -10.36 7.30
N PHE A 131 -1.89 -10.15 6.64
CA PHE A 131 -2.75 -11.20 6.12
C PHE A 131 -3.00 -10.92 4.63
N ALA A 132 -2.32 -11.67 3.77
CA ALA A 132 -2.38 -11.54 2.33
C ALA A 132 -3.10 -12.73 1.68
N GLY A 133 -3.70 -12.52 0.52
CA GLY A 133 -4.39 -13.57 -0.22
C GLY A 133 -5.11 -13.00 -1.43
N GLN A 134 -5.55 -13.87 -2.32
CA GLN A 134 -6.36 -13.48 -3.47
C GLN A 134 -7.69 -12.83 -3.03
N SER A 135 -8.41 -12.24 -3.97
CA SER A 135 -9.78 -11.78 -3.71
C SER A 135 -10.61 -12.94 -3.17
N GLY A 136 -11.40 -12.68 -2.11
CA GLY A 136 -12.20 -13.73 -1.44
C GLY A 136 -11.41 -14.66 -0.50
N ALA A 137 -10.10 -14.53 -0.34
CA ALA A 137 -9.31 -15.36 0.59
C ALA A 137 -9.69 -15.14 2.07
N GLY A 138 -10.30 -14.00 2.41
CA GLY A 138 -10.78 -13.71 3.76
C GLY A 138 -10.05 -12.56 4.45
N LYS A 139 -9.38 -11.65 3.73
CA LYS A 139 -8.71 -10.47 4.32
C LYS A 139 -9.67 -9.64 5.19
N SER A 140 -10.81 -9.21 4.64
CA SER A 140 -11.83 -8.45 5.40
C SER A 140 -12.42 -9.26 6.56
N THR A 141 -12.56 -10.58 6.40
CA THR A 141 -12.97 -11.48 7.49
C THR A 141 -11.95 -11.47 8.64
N VAL A 142 -10.65 -11.53 8.32
CA VAL A 142 -9.59 -11.46 9.34
C VAL A 142 -9.61 -10.12 10.06
N VAL A 143 -9.83 -9.00 9.34
CA VAL A 143 -9.98 -7.67 9.95
C VAL A 143 -11.12 -7.69 10.97
N ALA A 144 -12.32 -8.11 10.57
CA ALA A 144 -13.49 -8.16 11.46
C ALA A 144 -13.28 -9.09 12.68
N LEU A 145 -12.61 -10.23 12.47
CA LEU A 145 -12.30 -11.20 13.54
C LEU A 145 -11.12 -10.77 14.42
N SER A 146 -10.43 -9.71 14.06
CA SER A 146 -9.29 -9.20 14.84
C SER A 146 -9.71 -8.18 15.90
N GLU A 147 -10.95 -7.73 15.95
CA GLU A 147 -11.41 -6.84 17.01
C GLU A 147 -11.16 -7.41 18.41
N PRO A 148 -10.73 -6.57 19.36
CA PRO A 148 -10.55 -5.11 19.33
C PRO A 148 -9.14 -4.65 18.91
N ARG A 149 -8.39 -5.45 18.17
CA ARG A 149 -7.03 -5.10 17.73
C ARG A 149 -7.06 -3.93 16.75
N LYS A 150 -6.05 -3.08 16.87
CA LYS A 150 -5.84 -1.98 15.93
C LYS A 150 -5.55 -2.51 14.53
N ILE A 151 -6.16 -1.89 13.51
CA ILE A 151 -5.95 -2.20 12.10
C ILE A 151 -5.11 -1.10 11.45
N LEU A 152 -3.97 -1.46 10.86
CA LEU A 152 -3.09 -0.53 10.13
C LEU A 152 -3.39 -0.51 8.62
N SER A 153 -4.06 -1.53 8.11
CA SER A 153 -4.49 -1.64 6.71
C SER A 153 -5.59 -2.67 6.56
N ASP A 154 -6.51 -2.46 5.63
CA ASP A 154 -7.49 -3.44 5.17
C ASP A 154 -7.37 -3.73 3.66
N GLU A 155 -6.59 -2.93 2.92
CA GLU A 155 -6.39 -3.04 1.47
C GLU A 155 -4.91 -3.04 1.10
N ALA A 156 -4.17 -1.94 1.37
CA ALA A 156 -2.79 -1.76 0.96
C ALA A 156 -1.88 -1.46 2.16
N ALA A 157 -1.22 -2.48 2.69
CA ALA A 157 -0.27 -2.30 3.79
C ALA A 157 1.02 -1.62 3.33
N LEU A 158 1.43 -0.58 4.04
CA LEU A 158 2.61 0.23 3.73
C LEU A 158 3.83 -0.27 4.51
N LEU A 159 4.81 -0.82 3.80
CA LEU A 159 6.01 -1.45 4.36
C LEU A 159 7.27 -0.64 4.06
N LYS A 160 7.98 -0.24 5.11
CA LYS A 160 9.35 0.27 5.02
C LYS A 160 10.34 -0.86 5.25
N ILE A 161 11.34 -1.00 4.36
CA ILE A 161 12.33 -2.06 4.43
C ILE A 161 13.68 -1.43 4.76
N GLU A 162 14.15 -1.62 5.99
CA GLU A 162 15.41 -1.10 6.50
C GLU A 162 16.47 -2.20 6.64
N ALA A 163 17.68 -1.82 7.02
CA ALA A 163 18.77 -2.76 7.19
C ALA A 163 18.58 -3.68 8.41
N ASP A 164 17.88 -3.21 9.41
CA ASP A 164 17.63 -3.89 10.69
C ASP A 164 16.27 -4.58 10.77
N GLY A 165 15.37 -4.36 9.79
CA GLY A 165 14.05 -4.98 9.80
C GLY A 165 13.04 -4.37 8.82
N VAL A 166 11.80 -4.77 9.00
CA VAL A 166 10.66 -4.26 8.24
C VAL A 166 9.63 -3.67 9.17
N TYR A 167 9.16 -2.48 8.82
CA TYR A 167 8.22 -1.70 9.62
C TYR A 167 6.95 -1.40 8.83
N VAL A 168 5.81 -1.44 9.50
CA VAL A 168 4.49 -1.18 8.92
C VAL A 168 3.99 0.16 9.42
N TYR A 169 3.60 1.04 8.51
CA TYR A 169 2.95 2.31 8.80
C TYR A 169 1.43 2.18 8.69
N ASP A 170 0.74 3.07 9.39
CA ASP A 170 -0.70 3.26 9.18
C ASP A 170 -0.94 3.70 7.74
N SER A 171 -1.68 2.89 6.98
CA SER A 171 -1.89 3.14 5.55
C SER A 171 -3.14 4.00 5.34
N PRO A 172 -3.06 5.07 4.55
CA PRO A 172 -4.23 5.83 4.13
C PRO A 172 -5.01 5.15 3.01
N PHE A 173 -4.41 4.15 2.34
CA PHE A 173 -5.02 3.43 1.22
C PHE A 173 -5.88 2.28 1.73
N ARG A 174 -7.14 2.59 2.03
CA ARG A 174 -8.09 1.68 2.66
C ARG A 174 -9.35 1.53 1.82
N SER A 175 -10.06 0.41 2.01
CA SER A 175 -11.35 0.15 1.38
C SER A 175 -12.53 0.47 2.30
N ASP A 176 -12.53 -0.05 3.52
CA ASP A 176 -13.69 0.02 4.42
C ASP A 176 -13.38 0.68 5.77
N SER A 177 -12.14 0.57 6.26
CA SER A 177 -11.75 1.14 7.56
C SER A 177 -11.17 2.54 7.43
N MET A 178 -11.33 3.36 8.47
CA MET A 178 -10.72 4.69 8.53
C MET A 178 -9.28 4.60 9.03
N PRO A 179 -8.35 5.42 8.49
CA PRO A 179 -6.99 5.50 9.01
C PRO A 179 -6.99 6.08 10.43
N THR A 180 -6.05 5.64 11.25
CA THR A 180 -5.89 6.16 12.62
C THR A 180 -4.96 7.38 12.67
N PHE A 181 -4.28 7.68 11.56
CA PHE A 181 -3.28 8.74 11.42
C PHE A 181 -2.10 8.63 12.38
N ASP A 182 -1.80 7.40 12.83
CA ASP A 182 -0.61 7.16 13.63
C ASP A 182 0.66 7.35 12.81
N ARG A 183 1.61 8.06 13.40
CA ARG A 183 2.90 8.35 12.74
C ARG A 183 3.96 7.28 13.03
N GLU A 184 3.82 6.58 14.16
CA GLU A 184 4.82 5.62 14.62
C GLU A 184 4.65 4.27 13.91
N PRO A 185 5.68 3.79 13.20
CA PRO A 185 5.63 2.49 12.56
C PRO A 185 5.77 1.36 13.59
N LEU A 186 5.23 0.20 13.26
CA LEU A 186 5.35 -0.99 14.08
C LEU A 186 6.20 -2.07 13.38
N PRO A 187 7.04 -2.80 14.11
CA PRO A 187 7.84 -3.88 13.54
C PRO A 187 6.94 -5.00 13.02
N LEU A 188 7.23 -5.48 11.82
CA LEU A 188 6.50 -6.57 11.18
C LEU A 188 6.92 -7.93 11.76
N ALA A 189 5.98 -8.64 12.40
CA ALA A 189 6.22 -9.93 13.04
C ALA A 189 6.11 -11.12 12.07
N GLY A 190 5.27 -11.01 11.04
CA GLY A 190 5.06 -12.08 10.08
C GLY A 190 4.02 -11.74 9.01
N ILE A 191 4.11 -12.46 7.90
CA ILE A 191 3.15 -12.40 6.78
C ILE A 191 2.43 -13.73 6.72
N HIS A 192 1.09 -13.69 6.66
CA HIS A 192 0.24 -14.87 6.62
C HIS A 192 -0.51 -14.91 5.29
N LEU A 193 -0.23 -15.92 4.49
CA LEU A 193 -0.94 -16.20 3.26
C LEU A 193 -2.20 -17.00 3.58
N LEU A 194 -3.35 -16.37 3.41
CA LEU A 194 -4.63 -16.89 3.84
C LEU A 194 -5.13 -18.03 2.95
N LYS A 195 -5.53 -19.12 3.60
CA LYS A 195 -6.20 -20.28 2.99
C LYS A 195 -7.42 -20.66 3.84
N GLN A 196 -8.60 -20.61 3.25
CA GLN A 196 -9.81 -21.06 3.95
C GLN A 196 -9.74 -22.56 4.20
N SER A 197 -10.04 -23.00 5.43
CA SER A 197 -9.97 -24.40 5.84
C SER A 197 -10.94 -24.67 6.99
N GLN A 198 -11.24 -25.95 7.21
CA GLN A 198 -11.95 -26.40 8.43
C GLN A 198 -10.98 -26.63 9.62
N GLU A 199 -9.69 -26.55 9.39
CA GLU A 199 -8.66 -26.66 10.43
C GLU A 199 -7.83 -25.38 10.50
N ILE A 200 -7.40 -25.04 11.72
CA ILE A 200 -6.48 -23.91 11.93
C ILE A 200 -5.06 -24.46 12.00
N ARG A 201 -4.25 -24.11 10.99
CA ARG A 201 -2.88 -24.55 10.88
C ARG A 201 -2.01 -23.43 10.31
N ARG A 202 -0.79 -23.30 10.85
CA ARG A 202 0.20 -22.33 10.39
C ARG A 202 1.45 -23.07 9.98
N GLU A 203 1.87 -22.93 8.73
CA GLU A 203 3.04 -23.59 8.18
C GLU A 203 4.00 -22.56 7.59
N ARG A 204 5.29 -22.69 7.92
CA ARG A 204 6.30 -21.78 7.40
C ARG A 204 6.55 -22.04 5.92
N VAL A 205 6.49 -20.99 5.10
CA VAL A 205 6.85 -21.03 3.68
C VAL A 205 8.36 -20.81 3.55
N LYS A 206 9.01 -21.54 2.64
CA LYS A 206 10.43 -21.34 2.34
C LYS A 206 10.64 -19.96 1.70
N SER A 207 11.72 -19.27 2.05
CA SER A 207 11.96 -17.89 1.58
C SER A 207 11.96 -17.76 0.04
N SER A 208 12.50 -18.73 -0.68
CA SER A 208 12.48 -18.74 -2.14
C SER A 208 11.06 -18.83 -2.72
N GLU A 209 10.21 -19.63 -2.11
CA GLU A 209 8.80 -19.77 -2.50
C GLU A 209 7.99 -18.52 -2.10
N ALA A 210 8.26 -17.96 -0.92
CA ALA A 210 7.60 -16.78 -0.41
C ALA A 210 7.76 -15.56 -1.33
N VAL A 211 8.95 -15.36 -1.94
CA VAL A 211 9.15 -14.30 -2.94
C VAL A 211 8.13 -14.42 -4.07
N PHE A 212 7.97 -15.61 -4.67
CA PHE A 212 7.02 -15.80 -5.77
C PHE A 212 5.57 -15.62 -5.33
N GLN A 213 5.21 -16.11 -4.13
CA GLN A 213 3.85 -15.98 -3.60
C GLN A 213 3.48 -14.55 -3.19
N LEU A 214 4.45 -13.68 -2.95
CA LEU A 214 4.22 -12.27 -2.60
C LEU A 214 4.21 -11.37 -3.83
N MET A 215 4.89 -11.72 -4.92
CA MET A 215 5.02 -10.86 -6.10
C MET A 215 3.67 -10.44 -6.71
N ASP A 216 2.69 -11.34 -6.75
CA ASP A 216 1.34 -11.06 -7.26
C ASP A 216 0.45 -10.26 -6.28
N LYS A 217 0.98 -9.96 -5.10
CA LYS A 217 0.28 -9.20 -4.04
C LYS A 217 0.88 -7.83 -3.80
N ILE A 218 1.92 -7.47 -4.54
CA ILE A 218 2.53 -6.15 -4.43
C ILE A 218 1.78 -5.20 -5.36
N PHE A 219 1.33 -4.09 -4.83
CA PHE A 219 0.82 -2.99 -5.64
C PHE A 219 1.98 -2.33 -6.37
N TYR A 220 2.24 -2.79 -7.59
CA TYR A 220 3.27 -2.21 -8.41
C TYR A 220 3.08 -2.52 -9.89
N TRP A 221 3.26 -1.51 -10.69
CA TRP A 221 3.19 -1.59 -12.16
C TRP A 221 4.51 -1.09 -12.73
N ALA A 222 5.42 -2.02 -13.08
CA ALA A 222 6.74 -1.70 -13.58
C ALA A 222 6.68 -0.96 -14.93
N ALA A 223 7.31 0.20 -15.01
CA ALA A 223 7.43 0.96 -16.26
C ALA A 223 8.59 0.44 -17.14
N ASP A 224 9.53 -0.29 -16.55
CA ASP A 224 10.64 -0.93 -17.26
C ASP A 224 11.19 -2.17 -16.52
N PRO A 225 11.99 -3.03 -17.21
CA PRO A 225 12.57 -4.23 -16.60
C PRO A 225 13.48 -3.95 -15.40
N GLY A 226 14.15 -2.79 -15.35
CA GLY A 226 15.03 -2.42 -14.23
C GLY A 226 14.26 -2.20 -12.93
N GLU A 227 13.03 -1.74 -13.01
CA GLU A 227 12.15 -1.60 -11.87
C GLU A 227 11.71 -2.95 -11.32
N THR A 228 11.46 -3.94 -12.19
CA THR A 228 11.16 -5.32 -11.76
C THR A 228 12.32 -5.92 -10.97
N VAL A 229 13.57 -5.65 -11.38
CA VAL A 229 14.76 -6.10 -10.65
C VAL A 229 14.83 -5.47 -9.26
N LYS A 230 14.53 -4.18 -9.14
CA LYS A 230 14.46 -3.50 -7.83
C LYS A 230 13.39 -4.10 -6.93
N LEU A 231 12.21 -4.34 -7.48
CA LEU A 231 11.10 -4.94 -6.75
C LEU A 231 11.46 -6.32 -6.22
N LEU A 232 12.08 -7.18 -7.05
CA LEU A 232 12.59 -8.49 -6.64
C LEU A 232 13.62 -8.39 -5.52
N ALA A 233 14.53 -7.42 -5.60
CA ALA A 233 15.53 -7.19 -4.55
C ALA A 233 14.88 -6.75 -3.23
N LEU A 234 13.88 -5.87 -3.26
CA LEU A 234 13.11 -5.47 -2.09
C LEU A 234 12.33 -6.63 -1.51
N CYS A 235 11.68 -7.44 -2.35
CA CYS A 235 10.95 -8.64 -1.91
C CYS A 235 11.91 -9.67 -1.27
N GLY A 236 13.10 -9.86 -1.84
CA GLY A 236 14.16 -10.69 -1.26
C GLY A 236 14.58 -10.20 0.15
N LYS A 237 14.77 -8.90 0.34
CA LYS A 237 15.04 -8.30 1.65
C LYS A 237 13.87 -8.53 2.61
N LEU A 238 12.63 -8.30 2.18
CA LEU A 238 11.43 -8.53 3.00
C LEU A 238 11.43 -9.95 3.57
N VAL A 239 11.55 -10.97 2.73
CA VAL A 239 11.48 -12.38 3.19
C VAL A 239 12.73 -12.84 3.95
N SER A 240 13.85 -12.11 3.88
CA SER A 240 15.02 -12.38 4.70
C SER A 240 14.85 -11.90 6.15
N HIS A 241 14.09 -10.83 6.37
CA HIS A 241 13.81 -10.26 7.68
C HIS A 241 12.54 -10.82 8.32
N VAL A 242 11.53 -11.12 7.50
CA VAL A 242 10.18 -11.44 8.00
C VAL A 242 9.76 -12.84 7.56
N PRO A 243 9.36 -13.70 8.52
CA PRO A 243 8.86 -15.02 8.19
C PRO A 243 7.50 -14.95 7.50
N VAL A 244 7.35 -15.78 6.45
CA VAL A 244 6.09 -15.94 5.72
C VAL A 244 5.49 -17.31 6.05
N TYR A 245 4.19 -17.35 6.22
CA TYR A 245 3.45 -18.55 6.58
C TYR A 245 2.22 -18.73 5.73
N ASP A 246 1.90 -19.96 5.38
CA ASP A 246 0.55 -20.35 5.02
C ASP A 246 -0.29 -20.40 6.31
N LEU A 247 -1.41 -19.71 6.32
CA LEU A 247 -2.36 -19.75 7.41
C LEU A 247 -3.69 -20.34 6.91
N MET A 248 -3.90 -21.60 7.24
CA MET A 248 -5.20 -22.24 7.15
C MET A 248 -6.05 -21.76 8.31
N PHE A 249 -7.22 -21.20 8.05
CA PHE A 249 -8.06 -20.64 9.10
C PHE A 249 -9.56 -20.85 8.86
N GLN A 250 -10.29 -20.89 9.97
CA GLN A 250 -11.75 -20.90 10.04
C GLN A 250 -12.27 -19.47 10.25
N LYS A 251 -13.56 -19.25 9.98
CA LYS A 251 -14.27 -17.99 10.25
C LYS A 251 -14.49 -17.73 11.75
N ASN A 252 -13.40 -17.77 12.54
CA ASN A 252 -13.37 -17.44 13.96
C ASN A 252 -11.99 -16.82 14.31
N ASN A 253 -11.86 -16.27 15.51
CA ASN A 253 -10.66 -15.58 15.95
C ASN A 253 -9.58 -16.50 16.57
N LEU A 254 -9.78 -17.81 16.59
CA LEU A 254 -8.84 -18.76 17.20
C LEU A 254 -7.49 -18.85 16.45
N PHE A 255 -7.43 -18.36 15.21
CA PHE A 255 -6.15 -18.27 14.49
C PHE A 255 -5.12 -17.39 15.22
N TRP A 256 -5.56 -16.41 16.01
CA TRP A 256 -4.69 -15.59 16.82
C TRP A 256 -3.88 -16.40 17.85
N GLU A 257 -4.42 -17.50 18.39
CA GLU A 257 -3.70 -18.39 19.29
C GLU A 257 -2.53 -19.12 18.62
N ARG A 258 -2.51 -19.14 17.28
CA ARG A 258 -1.44 -19.78 16.48
C ARG A 258 -0.38 -18.80 16.00
N ILE A 259 -0.65 -17.51 16.03
CA ILE A 259 0.22 -16.51 15.40
C ILE A 259 0.80 -15.49 16.39
N SER A 260 0.19 -15.29 17.55
CA SER A 260 0.61 -14.32 18.61
C SER A 260 1.44 -14.95 19.72
#